data_fc800e4c20d956fb80701f3609679bf0
#
_entry.id   fc800e4c20d956fb80701f3609679bf0
#
_cell.length_a   1.000
_cell.length_b   1.000
_cell.length_c   1.000
_cell.angle_alpha   90.00
_cell.angle_beta   90.00
_cell.angle_gamma   90.00
#
_symmetry.space_group_name_H-M   'P 1'
#
loop_
_entity.id
_entity.type
_entity.pdbx_description
1 polymer ?
#
loop_
_entity_poly.entity_id
_entity_poly.type
_entity_poly.pdbx_seq_one_letter_code
_entity_poly.pdbx_strand_id
1 'polypeptide(L)'
;PPLGLLEHCVKFNFNGFKNILVLNSLSKRSGLPGLRSGFIAGDKDLIRKYYSYRTYQGGAMPPHTQKASIFAWNDEYHVRLNRGYYQKNLNQGVKELSNISGFTMPKAGFFFWIKISHNDLEITKRLFSEESLIVLPGQFLARENLGENPGKSYLRVAMVHDSNKSYEAVSRLARFLKKYEV
;
A
#
# COMPACT_ATOMS: atom_id res chain seq x y z
N PRO A 1 6.47 -0.94 13.61
CA PRO A 1 5.55 -1.42 12.60
C PRO A 1 4.45 -2.26 13.25
N PRO A 2 3.23 -2.33 12.65
CA PRO A 2 2.19 -3.20 13.16
C PRO A 2 2.61 -4.67 13.08
N LEU A 3 2.11 -5.49 14.00
CA LEU A 3 2.37 -6.94 14.02
C LEU A 3 1.83 -7.60 12.74
N GLY A 4 2.61 -8.54 12.19
CA GLY A 4 2.12 -9.41 11.12
C GLY A 4 1.03 -10.37 11.63
N LEU A 5 0.12 -10.79 10.75
CA LEU A 5 -1.00 -11.66 11.17
C LEU A 5 -0.52 -12.98 11.81
N LEU A 6 0.51 -13.63 11.24
CA LEU A 6 1.04 -14.87 11.83
C LEU A 6 1.72 -14.63 13.19
N GLU A 7 2.42 -13.51 13.35
CA GLU A 7 3.01 -13.11 14.63
C GLU A 7 1.92 -12.84 15.67
N HIS A 8 0.83 -12.18 15.25
CA HIS A 8 -0.34 -11.99 16.11
C HIS A 8 -0.96 -13.32 16.55
N CYS A 9 -1.10 -14.28 15.63
CA CYS A 9 -1.61 -15.61 15.93
C CYS A 9 -0.76 -16.35 16.97
N VAL A 10 0.56 -16.27 16.84
CA VAL A 10 1.48 -16.85 17.83
C VAL A 10 1.33 -16.16 19.19
N LYS A 11 1.34 -14.82 19.21
CA LYS A 11 1.25 -14.03 20.44
C LYS A 11 -0.04 -14.28 21.24
N PHE A 12 -1.15 -14.55 20.55
CA PHE A 12 -2.46 -14.77 21.17
C PHE A 12 -2.91 -16.25 21.16
N ASN A 13 -1.98 -17.18 20.95
CA ASN A 13 -2.24 -18.63 20.98
C ASN A 13 -3.40 -19.10 20.10
N PHE A 14 -3.55 -18.51 18.91
CA PHE A 14 -4.49 -19.03 17.92
C PHE A 14 -4.07 -20.45 17.48
N ASN A 15 -5.03 -21.37 17.52
CA ASN A 15 -4.82 -22.79 17.29
C ASN A 15 -4.26 -23.08 15.88
N GLY A 16 -2.91 -23.17 15.77
CA GLY A 16 -2.21 -23.70 14.61
C GLY A 16 -2.47 -23.00 13.27
N PHE A 17 -2.77 -21.71 13.25
CA PHE A 17 -3.11 -20.90 12.05
C PHE A 17 -4.36 -21.39 11.31
N LYS A 18 -5.25 -22.15 11.95
CA LYS A 18 -6.45 -22.71 11.32
C LYS A 18 -7.29 -21.63 10.65
N ASN A 19 -7.64 -21.85 9.38
CA ASN A 19 -8.40 -20.93 8.53
C ASN A 19 -7.70 -19.58 8.27
N ILE A 20 -6.39 -19.48 8.47
CA ILE A 20 -5.60 -18.27 8.25
C ILE A 20 -4.62 -18.48 7.11
N LEU A 21 -4.64 -17.57 6.14
CA LEU A 21 -3.64 -17.48 5.08
C LEU A 21 -3.07 -16.08 5.00
N VAL A 22 -1.76 -15.98 4.91
CA VAL A 22 -1.01 -14.74 4.70
C VAL A 22 -0.29 -14.82 3.38
N LEU A 23 -0.50 -13.81 2.54
CA LEU A 23 0.22 -13.63 1.29
C LEU A 23 1.21 -12.48 1.45
N ASN A 24 2.44 -12.68 1.02
CA ASN A 24 3.45 -11.64 1.00
C ASN A 24 4.19 -11.64 -0.35
N SER A 25 4.85 -10.52 -0.67
CA SER A 25 5.47 -10.34 -1.97
C SER A 25 6.68 -9.40 -1.87
N LEU A 26 7.69 -9.64 -2.70
CA LEU A 26 8.83 -8.75 -2.89
C LEU A 26 8.43 -7.42 -3.54
N SER A 27 7.26 -7.35 -4.19
CA SER A 27 6.80 -6.16 -4.91
C SER A 27 6.80 -4.89 -4.04
N LYS A 28 6.27 -4.97 -2.82
CA LYS A 28 6.17 -3.82 -1.90
C LYS A 28 7.17 -3.89 -0.74
N ARG A 29 7.55 -5.10 -0.30
CA ARG A 29 8.57 -5.30 0.72
C ARG A 29 9.94 -4.79 0.24
N SER A 30 10.29 -5.11 -0.99
CA SER A 30 11.65 -4.94 -1.53
C SER A 30 11.72 -3.98 -2.72
N GLY A 31 10.60 -3.41 -3.17
CA GLY A 31 10.57 -2.58 -4.37
C GLY A 31 10.89 -3.35 -5.66
N LEU A 32 10.67 -4.67 -5.68
CA LEU A 32 11.00 -5.58 -6.78
C LEU A 32 9.75 -6.20 -7.44
N PRO A 33 8.81 -5.39 -7.97
CA PRO A 33 7.57 -5.93 -8.53
C PRO A 33 7.81 -6.77 -9.79
N GLY A 34 8.89 -6.52 -10.53
CA GLY A 34 9.24 -7.24 -11.76
C GLY A 34 9.63 -8.71 -11.52
N LEU A 35 10.10 -9.07 -10.33
CA LEU A 35 10.46 -10.45 -10.02
C LEU A 35 9.24 -11.38 -9.91
N ARG A 36 8.04 -10.86 -9.80
CA ARG A 36 6.81 -11.67 -9.64
C ARG A 36 6.94 -12.75 -8.54
N SER A 37 7.66 -12.41 -7.46
CA SER A 37 7.96 -13.31 -6.35
C SER A 37 7.13 -13.00 -5.12
N GLY A 38 6.58 -14.03 -4.51
CA GLY A 38 5.80 -13.97 -3.29
C GLY A 38 5.64 -15.35 -2.67
N PHE A 39 5.05 -15.40 -1.50
CA PHE A 39 4.73 -16.64 -0.82
C PHE A 39 3.34 -16.59 -0.16
N ILE A 40 2.82 -17.77 0.14
CA ILE A 40 1.65 -17.97 0.98
C ILE A 40 2.05 -18.81 2.19
N ALA A 41 1.57 -18.43 3.37
CA ALA A 41 1.84 -19.14 4.63
C ALA A 41 0.59 -19.16 5.50
N GLY A 42 0.46 -20.16 6.39
CA GLY A 42 -0.66 -20.26 7.32
C GLY A 42 -1.20 -21.69 7.46
N ASP A 43 -2.51 -21.86 7.36
CA ASP A 43 -3.21 -23.14 7.51
C ASP A 43 -2.70 -24.19 6.54
N LYS A 44 -2.19 -25.32 7.09
CA LYS A 44 -1.60 -26.41 6.32
C LYS A 44 -2.55 -27.07 5.31
N ASP A 45 -3.84 -27.17 5.67
CA ASP A 45 -4.82 -27.85 4.82
C ASP A 45 -5.28 -26.94 3.68
N LEU A 46 -5.41 -25.65 3.94
CA LEU A 46 -5.65 -24.65 2.91
C LEU A 46 -4.45 -24.52 1.96
N ILE A 47 -3.23 -24.52 2.49
CA ILE A 47 -2.00 -24.48 1.66
C ILE A 47 -1.91 -25.72 0.77
N ARG A 48 -2.23 -26.91 1.28
CA ARG A 48 -2.24 -28.14 0.47
C ARG A 48 -3.25 -28.06 -0.68
N LYS A 49 -4.46 -27.58 -0.42
CA LYS A 49 -5.49 -27.37 -1.45
C LYS A 49 -5.05 -26.33 -2.48
N TYR A 50 -4.49 -25.20 -2.02
CA TYR A 50 -3.95 -24.18 -2.90
C TYR A 50 -2.79 -24.71 -3.76
N TYR A 51 -1.88 -25.49 -3.18
CA TYR A 51 -0.77 -26.12 -3.92
C TYR A 51 -1.28 -27.01 -5.04
N SER A 52 -2.25 -27.88 -4.77
CA SER A 52 -2.88 -28.72 -5.80
C SER A 52 -3.54 -27.89 -6.91
N TYR A 53 -4.25 -26.84 -6.56
CA TYR A 53 -4.84 -25.91 -7.53
C TYR A 53 -3.75 -25.20 -8.35
N ARG A 54 -2.66 -24.80 -7.69
CA ARG A 54 -1.55 -24.05 -8.31
C ARG A 54 -0.79 -24.84 -9.37
N THR A 55 -0.84 -26.18 -9.34
CA THR A 55 -0.21 -27.02 -10.38
C THR A 55 -0.86 -26.85 -11.75
N TYR A 56 -2.12 -26.40 -11.78
CA TYR A 56 -2.88 -26.16 -13.02
C TYR A 56 -3.04 -24.67 -13.36
N GLN A 57 -2.72 -23.79 -12.43
CA GLN A 57 -2.91 -22.34 -12.58
C GLN A 57 -1.59 -21.57 -12.47
N GLY A 58 -1.20 -20.91 -13.57
CA GLY A 58 0.00 -20.10 -13.67
C GLY A 58 1.30 -20.91 -13.77
N GLY A 59 2.32 -20.29 -14.30
CA GLY A 59 3.63 -20.91 -14.51
C GLY A 59 4.50 -21.00 -13.26
N ALA A 60 5.50 -21.86 -13.30
CA ALA A 60 6.60 -21.89 -12.33
C ALA A 60 7.46 -20.63 -12.49
N MET A 61 8.03 -20.17 -11.39
CA MET A 61 8.99 -19.06 -11.43
C MET A 61 10.29 -19.51 -12.10
N PRO A 62 10.83 -18.76 -13.08
CA PRO A 62 12.09 -19.12 -13.74
C PRO A 62 13.26 -19.26 -12.74
N PRO A 63 14.23 -20.17 -12.96
CA PRO A 63 15.32 -20.42 -12.01
C PRO A 63 16.16 -19.19 -11.64
N HIS A 64 16.43 -18.29 -12.59
CA HIS A 64 17.15 -17.04 -12.33
C HIS A 64 16.33 -16.12 -11.42
N THR A 65 15.03 -16.04 -11.62
CA THR A 65 14.14 -15.27 -10.74
C THR A 65 14.06 -15.89 -9.33
N GLN A 66 14.07 -17.22 -9.23
CA GLN A 66 14.13 -17.92 -7.93
C GLN A 66 15.41 -17.55 -7.19
N LYS A 67 16.58 -17.61 -7.84
CA LYS A 67 17.87 -17.21 -7.23
C LYS A 67 17.84 -15.77 -6.75
N ALA A 68 17.42 -14.82 -7.59
CA ALA A 68 17.29 -13.42 -7.21
C ALA A 68 16.34 -13.23 -6.02
N SER A 69 15.23 -13.98 -6.01
CA SER A 69 14.25 -13.94 -4.91
C SER A 69 14.83 -14.44 -3.58
N ILE A 70 15.64 -15.51 -3.59
CA ILE A 70 16.31 -16.03 -2.39
C ILE A 70 17.19 -14.92 -1.78
N PHE A 71 18.01 -14.25 -2.57
CA PHE A 71 18.83 -13.12 -2.07
C PHE A 71 17.96 -12.02 -1.49
N ALA A 72 16.92 -11.59 -2.21
CA ALA A 72 16.05 -10.50 -1.75
C ALA A 72 15.26 -10.86 -0.48
N TRP A 73 14.82 -12.11 -0.31
CA TRP A 73 14.14 -12.56 0.91
C TRP A 73 15.06 -12.65 2.11
N ASN A 74 16.35 -12.95 1.92
CA ASN A 74 17.36 -13.05 2.99
C ASN A 74 17.99 -11.71 3.35
N ASP A 75 17.85 -10.68 2.53
CA ASP A 75 18.39 -9.35 2.81
C ASP A 75 17.36 -8.47 3.51
N GLU A 76 17.52 -8.26 4.80
CA GLU A 76 16.72 -7.31 5.59
C GLU A 76 17.31 -5.89 5.59
N TYR A 77 18.53 -5.69 5.10
CA TYR A 77 19.15 -4.36 5.10
C TYR A 77 18.42 -3.41 4.16
N HIS A 78 18.20 -3.81 2.89
CA HIS A 78 17.47 -2.98 1.93
C HIS A 78 16.02 -2.73 2.38
N VAL A 79 15.38 -3.68 3.09
CA VAL A 79 14.02 -3.51 3.61
C VAL A 79 13.98 -2.40 4.67
N ARG A 80 14.97 -2.38 5.57
CA ARG A 80 15.09 -1.30 6.57
C ARG A 80 15.32 0.06 5.91
N LEU A 81 16.19 0.13 4.91
CA LEU A 81 16.42 1.36 4.15
C LEU A 81 15.15 1.87 3.47
N ASN A 82 14.43 1.00 2.76
CA ASN A 82 13.18 1.35 2.09
C ASN A 82 12.11 1.85 3.09
N ARG A 83 11.96 1.16 4.22
CA ARG A 83 11.03 1.57 5.28
C ARG A 83 11.39 2.94 5.86
N GLY A 84 12.67 3.18 6.13
CA GLY A 84 13.15 4.48 6.60
C GLY A 84 12.87 5.61 5.61
N TYR A 85 13.07 5.33 4.33
CA TYR A 85 12.79 6.27 3.26
C TYR A 85 11.28 6.62 3.18
N TYR A 86 10.41 5.63 3.14
CA TYR A 86 8.97 5.88 3.13
C TYR A 86 8.48 6.59 4.40
N GLN A 87 9.00 6.21 5.56
CA GLN A 87 8.64 6.87 6.81
C GLN A 87 9.04 8.34 6.83
N LYS A 88 10.23 8.67 6.29
CA LYS A 88 10.66 10.07 6.13
C LYS A 88 9.67 10.85 5.27
N ASN A 89 9.30 10.33 4.11
CA ASN A 89 8.34 10.96 3.22
C ASN A 89 6.96 11.13 3.86
N LEU A 90 6.45 10.10 4.54
CA LEU A 90 5.19 10.19 5.26
C LEU A 90 5.23 11.25 6.37
N ASN A 91 6.29 11.27 7.18
CA ASN A 91 6.43 12.25 8.25
C ASN A 91 6.48 13.68 7.74
N GLN A 92 7.12 13.93 6.59
CA GLN A 92 7.10 15.23 5.92
C GLN A 92 5.69 15.60 5.47
N GLY A 93 4.99 14.65 4.84
CA GLY A 93 3.63 14.89 4.37
C GLY A 93 2.63 15.13 5.50
N VAL A 94 2.79 14.47 6.65
CA VAL A 94 1.95 14.72 7.83
C VAL A 94 2.03 16.17 8.29
N LYS A 95 3.21 16.78 8.29
CA LYS A 95 3.39 18.19 8.69
C LYS A 95 2.55 19.14 7.84
N GLU A 96 2.45 18.88 6.55
CA GLU A 96 1.68 19.69 5.60
C GLU A 96 0.17 19.44 5.68
N LEU A 97 -0.22 18.18 5.93
CA LEU A 97 -1.61 17.73 5.83
C LEU A 97 -2.34 17.63 7.17
N SER A 98 -1.65 17.77 8.31
CA SER A 98 -2.25 17.61 9.65
C SER A 98 -3.46 18.50 9.93
N ASN A 99 -3.53 19.67 9.29
CA ASN A 99 -4.62 20.64 9.44
C ASN A 99 -5.69 20.51 8.34
N ILE A 100 -5.60 19.50 7.48
CA ILE A 100 -6.61 19.24 6.46
C ILE A 100 -7.71 18.38 7.08
N SER A 101 -8.95 18.82 6.93
CA SER A 101 -10.11 18.03 7.33
C SER A 101 -10.10 16.66 6.61
N GLY A 102 -10.44 15.58 7.31
CA GLY A 102 -10.45 14.23 6.75
C GLY A 102 -9.08 13.58 6.60
N PHE A 103 -7.97 14.25 6.96
CA PHE A 103 -6.66 13.64 7.00
C PHE A 103 -6.48 12.78 8.25
N THR A 104 -5.95 11.57 8.05
CA THR A 104 -5.54 10.68 9.13
C THR A 104 -4.17 10.10 8.81
N MET A 105 -3.25 10.16 9.79
CA MET A 105 -1.92 9.59 9.60
C MET A 105 -2.01 8.06 9.44
N PRO A 106 -1.43 7.49 8.38
CA PRO A 106 -1.41 6.05 8.21
C PRO A 106 -0.48 5.39 9.23
N LYS A 107 -0.90 4.27 9.80
CA LYS A 107 -0.07 3.47 10.73
C LYS A 107 1.07 2.74 10.03
N ALA A 108 0.97 2.54 8.73
CA ALA A 108 1.95 1.85 7.89
C ALA A 108 1.70 2.16 6.40
N GLY A 109 2.62 1.71 5.54
CA GLY A 109 2.49 1.85 4.10
C GLY A 109 3.33 3.00 3.54
N PHE A 110 2.96 3.47 2.34
CA PHE A 110 3.69 4.49 1.59
C PHE A 110 2.75 5.46 0.86
N PHE A 111 1.50 5.57 1.31
CA PHE A 111 0.51 6.49 0.74
C PHE A 111 -0.40 7.06 1.83
N PHE A 112 -0.99 8.21 1.55
CA PHE A 112 -2.09 8.77 2.31
C PHE A 112 -3.42 8.38 1.69
N TRP A 113 -4.41 8.17 2.53
CA TRP A 113 -5.81 7.97 2.17
C TRP A 113 -6.61 9.11 2.80
N ILE A 114 -6.91 10.12 2.00
CA ILE A 114 -7.46 11.39 2.48
C ILE A 114 -8.95 11.43 2.14
N LYS A 115 -9.79 11.58 3.16
CA LYS A 115 -11.23 11.83 2.95
C LYS A 115 -11.42 13.27 2.52
N ILE A 116 -12.28 13.50 1.55
CA ILE A 116 -12.64 14.81 1.04
C ILE A 116 -14.16 14.99 1.04
N SER A 117 -14.64 16.23 1.08
CA SER A 117 -16.07 16.55 1.06
C SER A 117 -16.67 16.58 -0.35
N HIS A 118 -15.86 16.61 -1.38
CA HIS A 118 -16.23 16.76 -2.78
C HIS A 118 -16.13 15.45 -3.57
N ASN A 119 -16.52 15.50 -4.84
CA ASN A 119 -16.35 14.37 -5.76
C ASN A 119 -14.86 14.13 -6.05
N ASP A 120 -14.37 12.94 -5.75
CA ASP A 120 -12.94 12.58 -5.88
C ASP A 120 -12.45 12.58 -7.34
N LEU A 121 -13.31 12.30 -8.34
CA LEU A 121 -12.93 12.41 -9.75
C LEU A 121 -12.73 13.85 -10.18
N GLU A 122 -13.62 14.75 -9.76
CA GLU A 122 -13.51 16.18 -10.10
C GLU A 122 -12.28 16.79 -9.45
N ILE A 123 -12.06 16.52 -8.16
CA ILE A 123 -10.87 16.99 -7.44
C ILE A 123 -9.59 16.45 -8.07
N THR A 124 -9.57 15.18 -8.48
CA THR A 124 -8.39 14.60 -9.15
C THR A 124 -8.09 15.29 -10.48
N LYS A 125 -9.12 15.58 -11.29
CA LYS A 125 -8.95 16.31 -12.55
C LYS A 125 -8.42 17.72 -12.33
N ARG A 126 -8.94 18.42 -11.33
CA ARG A 126 -8.50 19.77 -10.98
C ARG A 126 -7.09 19.80 -10.41
N LEU A 127 -6.71 18.84 -9.55
CA LEU A 127 -5.33 18.69 -9.08
C LEU A 127 -4.35 18.50 -10.23
N PHE A 128 -4.75 17.74 -11.24
CA PHE A 128 -3.92 17.58 -12.44
C PHE A 128 -3.80 18.88 -13.25
N SER A 129 -4.90 19.57 -13.53
CA SER A 129 -4.92 20.77 -14.38
C SER A 129 -4.33 22.00 -13.69
N GLU A 130 -4.56 22.19 -12.38
CA GLU A 130 -4.17 23.40 -11.65
C GLU A 130 -2.80 23.25 -10.98
N GLU A 131 -2.46 22.06 -10.49
CA GLU A 131 -1.26 21.80 -9.68
C GLU A 131 -0.28 20.82 -10.34
N SER A 132 -0.61 20.25 -11.52
CA SER A 132 0.17 19.19 -12.17
C SER A 132 0.44 17.99 -11.24
N LEU A 133 -0.53 17.65 -10.40
CA LEU A 133 -0.47 16.53 -9.47
C LEU A 133 -1.34 15.39 -9.93
N ILE A 134 -0.76 14.18 -9.98
CA ILE A 134 -1.48 12.94 -10.27
C ILE A 134 -1.72 12.20 -8.97
N VAL A 135 -2.98 12.07 -8.58
CA VAL A 135 -3.43 11.24 -7.46
C VAL A 135 -4.47 10.24 -7.97
N LEU A 136 -4.77 9.21 -7.19
CA LEU A 136 -5.83 8.26 -7.56
C LEU A 136 -7.12 8.58 -6.81
N PRO A 137 -8.24 8.75 -7.54
CA PRO A 137 -9.55 8.84 -6.92
C PRO A 137 -9.91 7.50 -6.27
N GLY A 138 -10.42 7.56 -5.05
CA GLY A 138 -10.66 6.37 -4.24
C GLY A 138 -11.71 5.45 -4.82
N GLN A 139 -12.72 5.99 -5.50
CA GLN A 139 -13.77 5.20 -6.13
C GLN A 139 -13.26 4.20 -7.18
N PHE A 140 -12.07 4.42 -7.78
CA PHE A 140 -11.46 3.46 -8.71
C PHE A 140 -10.79 2.28 -8.00
N LEU A 141 -10.57 2.38 -6.70
CA LEU A 141 -9.91 1.35 -5.90
C LEU A 141 -10.89 0.49 -5.10
N ALA A 142 -12.17 0.77 -5.23
CA ALA A 142 -13.24 0.06 -4.55
C ALA A 142 -14.29 -0.44 -5.56
N ARG A 143 -15.08 -1.40 -5.12
CA ARG A 143 -16.27 -1.85 -5.84
C ARG A 143 -17.51 -1.35 -5.13
N GLU A 144 -18.52 -1.00 -5.91
CA GLU A 144 -19.84 -0.71 -5.38
C GLU A 144 -20.42 -1.94 -4.69
N ASN A 145 -20.97 -1.75 -3.52
CA ASN A 145 -21.66 -2.77 -2.74
C ASN A 145 -22.91 -2.15 -2.12
N LEU A 146 -24.06 -2.77 -2.34
CA LEU A 146 -25.36 -2.28 -1.85
C LEU A 146 -25.68 -0.81 -2.23
N GLY A 147 -25.25 -0.38 -3.43
CA GLY A 147 -25.47 0.99 -3.91
C GLY A 147 -24.46 2.02 -3.40
N GLU A 148 -23.46 1.60 -2.60
CA GLU A 148 -22.42 2.46 -2.08
C GLU A 148 -21.02 2.05 -2.54
N ASN A 149 -20.21 3.01 -2.93
CA ASN A 149 -18.80 2.80 -3.21
C ASN A 149 -17.95 3.32 -2.02
N PRO A 150 -17.32 2.43 -1.22
CA PRO A 150 -16.59 2.82 -0.01
C PRO A 150 -15.32 3.65 -0.29
N GLY A 151 -14.88 3.71 -1.54
CA GLY A 151 -13.78 4.58 -1.97
C GLY A 151 -14.20 5.98 -2.40
N LYS A 152 -15.49 6.23 -2.55
CA LYS A 152 -16.01 7.53 -2.97
C LYS A 152 -15.63 8.62 -1.96
N SER A 153 -15.28 9.80 -2.48
CA SER A 153 -14.81 10.94 -1.68
C SER A 153 -13.51 10.67 -0.93
N TYR A 154 -12.60 9.88 -1.52
CA TYR A 154 -11.25 9.69 -1.04
C TYR A 154 -10.21 9.94 -2.13
N LEU A 155 -9.05 10.42 -1.73
CA LEU A 155 -7.86 10.54 -2.58
C LEU A 155 -6.76 9.60 -2.05
N ARG A 156 -6.15 8.80 -2.94
CA ARG A 156 -4.96 8.05 -2.64
C ARG A 156 -3.74 8.79 -3.16
N VAL A 157 -2.86 9.22 -2.24
CA VAL A 157 -1.66 10.01 -2.53
C VAL A 157 -0.42 9.18 -2.21
N ALA A 158 0.29 8.70 -3.23
CA ALA A 158 1.47 7.85 -3.05
C ALA A 158 2.73 8.69 -2.78
N MET A 159 3.46 8.38 -1.71
CA MET A 159 4.66 9.09 -1.23
C MET A 159 5.94 8.35 -1.66
N VAL A 160 6.07 8.07 -2.96
CA VAL A 160 7.10 7.16 -3.51
C VAL A 160 8.24 7.86 -4.26
N HIS A 161 8.14 9.14 -4.53
CA HIS A 161 9.22 9.93 -5.13
C HIS A 161 10.30 10.28 -4.11
N ASP A 162 11.43 10.82 -4.59
CA ASP A 162 12.44 11.37 -3.69
C ASP A 162 11.83 12.38 -2.70
N SER A 163 12.52 12.57 -1.57
CA SER A 163 11.93 13.34 -0.44
C SER A 163 11.61 14.79 -0.82
N ASN A 164 12.39 15.41 -1.70
CA ASN A 164 12.17 16.80 -2.09
C ASN A 164 10.93 16.94 -2.99
N LYS A 165 10.82 16.07 -4.02
CA LYS A 165 9.63 16.02 -4.88
C LYS A 165 8.38 15.63 -4.12
N SER A 166 8.49 14.66 -3.19
CA SER A 166 7.37 14.26 -2.34
C SER A 166 6.89 15.42 -1.45
N TYR A 167 7.82 16.17 -0.87
CA TYR A 167 7.50 17.34 -0.06
C TYR A 167 6.83 18.44 -0.89
N GLU A 168 7.42 18.81 -2.03
CA GLU A 168 6.86 19.82 -2.94
C GLU A 168 5.44 19.45 -3.38
N ALA A 169 5.23 18.20 -3.80
CA ALA A 169 3.92 17.72 -4.23
C ALA A 169 2.88 17.79 -3.12
N VAL A 170 3.24 17.39 -1.90
CA VAL A 170 2.33 17.45 -0.75
C VAL A 170 2.03 18.90 -0.33
N SER A 171 3.00 19.80 -0.39
CA SER A 171 2.77 21.22 -0.09
C SER A 171 1.81 21.86 -1.09
N ARG A 172 1.91 21.52 -2.39
CA ARG A 172 0.93 21.95 -3.41
C ARG A 172 -0.45 21.35 -3.13
N LEU A 173 -0.51 20.06 -2.83
CA LEU A 173 -1.75 19.38 -2.46
C LEU A 173 -2.43 20.05 -1.26
N ALA A 174 -1.68 20.32 -0.20
CA ALA A 174 -2.21 20.96 1.01
C ALA A 174 -2.79 22.35 0.74
N ARG A 175 -2.11 23.17 -0.09
CA ARG A 175 -2.61 24.49 -0.52
C ARG A 175 -3.92 24.35 -1.31
N PHE A 176 -3.96 23.41 -2.26
CA PHE A 176 -5.15 23.16 -3.06
C PHE A 176 -6.33 22.73 -2.18
N LEU A 177 -6.15 21.77 -1.29
CA LEU A 177 -7.22 21.27 -0.43
C LEU A 177 -7.76 22.38 0.51
N LYS A 178 -6.88 23.23 1.03
CA LYS A 178 -7.29 24.41 1.84
C LYS A 178 -8.06 25.44 1.02
N LYS A 179 -7.59 25.75 -0.20
CA LYS A 179 -8.20 26.76 -1.09
C LYS A 179 -9.66 26.41 -1.43
N TYR A 180 -9.96 25.14 -1.56
CA TYR A 180 -11.27 24.66 -1.98
C TYR A 180 -12.11 24.06 -0.86
N GLU A 181 -11.64 24.15 0.39
CA GLU A 181 -12.33 23.60 1.57
C GLU A 181 -12.72 22.12 1.39
N VAL A 182 -11.81 21.35 0.78
CA VAL A 182 -12.05 19.98 0.33
C VAL A 182 -11.79 18.98 1.45
#